data_078dbec2bc624be973a8da3f31de9edf
#
_entry.id   078dbec2bc624be973a8da3f31de9edf
#
_cell.length_a   1.000
_cell.length_b   1.000
_cell.length_c   1.000
_cell.angle_alpha   90.00
_cell.angle_beta   90.00
_cell.angle_gamma   90.00
#
_symmetry.space_group_name_H-M   'P 1'
#
loop_
_entity.id
_entity.type
_entity.pdbx_description
1 polymer ?
#
loop_
_entity_poly.entity_id
_entity_poly.type
_entity_poly.pdbx_seq_one_letter_code
_entity_poly.pdbx_strand_id
1 'polypeptide(L)'
;SIYRPDISQFGKTAFAVSPHKYASYWASFFKGYQKLGLSAVSLGTMGTSLNSNFDSSFIAAILQLRYVYFLPVERIARLFNECGFDVGKGTLDGLLVKAYALIQSMDGAMKKAILEDTYINMDESFLTVLEQGSRSTSGIYSSKAYIWCAQARHLNLVHMFYNKGSRGKEVFTDYLPGSYRGAVQTDGLVSYREIEGEGYPDAIHLTCWQHCKRDFLDIKESEDARRIVRKINKLYQKDHRMGEKWAPEKIVEYRQEYAPPIFKEIENMIKEVLAKPTT
;
A
#
# COMPACT_ATOMS: atom_id res chain seq x y z
N SER A 1 -9.47 -2.39 8.86
CA SER A 1 -9.92 -1.06 9.28
C SER A 1 -8.69 -0.20 9.57
N ILE A 2 -8.51 0.85 8.80
CA ILE A 2 -7.47 1.84 9.04
C ILE A 2 -7.87 2.56 10.34
N TYR A 3 -7.03 2.44 11.37
CA TYR A 3 -7.19 3.21 12.59
C TYR A 3 -7.08 4.70 12.24
N ARG A 4 -8.20 5.41 12.29
CA ARG A 4 -8.22 6.88 12.25
C ARG A 4 -8.08 7.34 13.70
N PRO A 5 -6.98 8.01 14.08
CA PRO A 5 -6.92 8.63 15.40
C PRO A 5 -8.05 9.64 15.51
N ASP A 6 -8.74 9.62 16.63
CA ASP A 6 -9.79 10.61 16.94
C ASP A 6 -9.14 11.99 17.08
N ILE A 7 -9.28 12.80 16.02
CA ILE A 7 -8.77 14.18 16.00
C ILE A 7 -9.64 15.14 16.82
N SER A 8 -10.77 14.69 17.39
CA SER A 8 -11.60 15.51 18.28
C SER A 8 -10.89 15.90 19.58
N GLN A 9 -9.84 15.14 19.99
CA GLN A 9 -8.98 15.46 21.12
C GLN A 9 -8.02 16.63 20.86
N PHE A 10 -7.85 17.03 19.59
CA PHE A 10 -7.06 18.20 19.20
C PHE A 10 -7.95 19.46 19.19
N GLY A 11 -8.55 19.79 20.35
CA GLY A 11 -9.33 21.00 20.52
C GLY A 11 -8.50 22.25 20.20
N LYS A 12 -9.20 23.34 19.87
CA LYS A 12 -8.66 24.67 19.47
C LYS A 12 -7.55 25.25 20.38
N THR A 13 -7.33 24.67 21.54
CA THR A 13 -6.31 25.04 22.53
C THR A 13 -4.94 24.38 22.32
N ALA A 14 -4.79 23.39 21.44
CA ALA A 14 -3.52 22.70 21.23
C ALA A 14 -2.46 23.57 20.52
N PHE A 15 -2.87 24.63 19.84
CA PHE A 15 -1.98 25.49 19.06
C PHE A 15 -1.34 26.64 19.84
N ALA A 16 -1.71 26.82 21.12
CA ALA A 16 -1.21 27.92 21.96
C ALA A 16 -0.17 27.48 23.01
N VAL A 17 0.45 26.31 22.86
CA VAL A 17 1.29 25.71 23.91
C VAL A 17 2.75 25.78 23.54
N SER A 18 3.61 26.21 24.48
CA SER A 18 5.06 26.34 24.30
C SER A 18 5.75 25.06 23.82
N PRO A 19 6.90 25.15 23.11
CA PRO A 19 7.63 24.00 22.56
C PRO A 19 7.89 22.86 23.56
N HIS A 20 8.12 23.18 24.84
CA HIS A 20 8.34 22.17 25.90
C HIS A 20 7.09 21.33 26.22
N LYS A 21 5.88 21.84 25.99
CA LYS A 21 4.66 21.06 26.18
C LYS A 21 4.36 20.15 24.97
N TYR A 22 4.87 20.48 23.78
CA TYR A 22 4.79 19.58 22.62
C TYR A 22 5.59 18.30 22.83
N ALA A 23 6.77 18.37 23.43
CA ALA A 23 7.58 17.17 23.72
C ALA A 23 6.83 16.16 24.61
N SER A 24 6.09 16.61 25.62
CA SER A 24 5.30 15.72 26.49
C SER A 24 4.05 15.17 25.79
N TYR A 25 3.44 15.91 24.88
CA TYR A 25 2.30 15.48 24.09
C TYR A 25 2.69 14.40 23.07
N TRP A 26 3.82 14.61 22.40
CA TRP A 26 4.40 13.62 21.47
C TRP A 26 4.92 12.39 22.18
N ALA A 27 5.45 12.49 23.38
CA ALA A 27 5.81 11.33 24.20
C ALA A 27 4.60 10.43 24.53
N SER A 28 3.41 11.03 24.76
CA SER A 28 2.17 10.29 24.98
C SER A 28 1.68 9.62 23.68
N PHE A 29 1.85 10.27 22.55
CA PHE A 29 1.54 9.71 21.23
C PHE A 29 2.47 8.53 20.90
N PHE A 30 3.77 8.63 21.14
CA PHE A 30 4.73 7.54 20.95
C PHE A 30 4.49 6.34 21.88
N LYS A 31 3.94 6.51 23.08
CA LYS A 31 3.47 5.41 23.92
C LYS A 31 2.35 4.59 23.24
N GLY A 32 1.52 5.22 22.46
CA GLY A 32 0.54 4.54 21.58
C GLY A 32 1.20 3.69 20.48
N TYR A 33 2.29 4.18 19.89
CA TYR A 33 3.08 3.48 18.86
C TYR A 33 3.86 2.28 19.42
N GLN A 34 4.32 2.33 20.65
CA GLN A 34 4.98 1.19 21.33
C GLN A 34 4.05 -0.02 21.46
N LYS A 35 2.73 0.18 21.54
CA LYS A 35 1.75 -0.91 21.52
C LYS A 35 1.67 -1.65 20.18
N LEU A 36 2.24 -1.09 19.11
CA LEU A 36 2.29 -1.67 17.76
C LEU A 36 3.60 -2.45 17.50
N GLY A 37 4.43 -2.69 18.51
CA GLY A 37 5.66 -3.48 18.38
C GLY A 37 6.81 -2.78 17.65
N LEU A 38 6.62 -1.54 17.23
CA LEU A 38 7.69 -0.70 16.66
C LEU A 38 8.50 -0.13 17.86
N SER A 39 9.64 -0.72 18.13
CA SER A 39 10.48 -0.27 19.25
C SER A 39 10.98 1.15 18.97
N ALA A 40 10.61 2.10 19.84
CA ALA A 40 11.15 3.46 19.84
C ALA A 40 12.68 3.53 20.07
N VAL A 41 13.32 2.41 20.33
CA VAL A 41 14.76 2.27 20.56
C VAL A 41 15.57 2.68 19.34
N SER A 42 15.07 2.43 18.12
CA SER A 42 15.75 2.89 16.90
C SER A 42 15.59 4.40 16.63
N LEU A 43 14.53 5.01 17.15
CA LEU A 43 14.29 6.46 17.01
C LEU A 43 15.06 7.27 18.09
N GLY A 44 15.30 6.70 19.26
CA GLY A 44 16.08 7.33 20.35
C GLY A 44 17.54 7.57 20.00
N THR A 45 18.10 6.77 19.09
CA THR A 45 19.48 6.95 18.57
C THR A 45 19.56 7.90 17.39
N MET A 46 18.44 8.33 16.81
CA MET A 46 18.40 9.25 15.68
C MET A 46 18.97 10.63 16.01
N GLY A 47 18.77 11.14 17.23
CA GLY A 47 19.23 12.48 17.62
C GLY A 47 20.75 12.66 17.53
N THR A 48 21.51 11.60 17.80
CA THR A 48 22.97 11.63 17.75
C THR A 48 23.56 11.27 16.39
N SER A 49 22.85 10.48 15.58
CA SER A 49 23.33 10.01 14.27
C SER A 49 23.08 10.98 13.12
N LEU A 50 22.15 11.92 13.25
CA LEU A 50 21.79 12.88 12.20
C LEU A 50 22.63 14.14 12.20
N ASN A 51 23.54 14.33 13.14
CA ASN A 51 24.31 15.56 13.29
C ASN A 51 23.40 16.81 13.19
N SER A 52 22.33 16.81 13.98
CA SER A 52 21.25 17.79 13.92
C SER A 52 20.98 18.38 15.31
N ASN A 53 20.65 19.67 15.36
CA ASN A 53 20.20 20.34 16.58
C ASN A 53 18.72 20.01 16.92
N PHE A 54 18.06 19.20 16.07
CA PHE A 54 16.68 18.79 16.24
C PHE A 54 16.64 17.36 16.78
N ASP A 55 15.78 17.12 17.74
CA ASP A 55 15.59 15.80 18.30
C ASP A 55 14.73 14.90 17.40
N SER A 56 14.69 13.62 17.73
CA SER A 56 13.94 12.61 16.98
C SER A 56 12.43 12.84 17.00
N SER A 57 11.89 13.47 18.06
CA SER A 57 10.46 13.76 18.17
C SER A 57 10.02 14.85 17.19
N PHE A 58 10.85 15.86 16.97
CA PHE A 58 10.60 16.90 15.99
C PHE A 58 10.62 16.34 14.56
N ILE A 59 11.59 15.48 14.25
CA ILE A 59 11.69 14.82 12.94
C ILE A 59 10.47 13.92 12.70
N ALA A 60 10.05 13.15 13.71
CA ALA A 60 8.86 12.31 13.61
C ALA A 60 7.58 13.16 13.41
N ALA A 61 7.47 14.32 14.06
CA ALA A 61 6.37 15.25 13.84
C ALA A 61 6.31 15.76 12.39
N ILE A 62 7.47 16.14 11.81
CA ILE A 62 7.54 16.59 10.43
C ILE A 62 7.14 15.46 9.47
N LEU A 63 7.64 14.24 9.68
CA LEU A 63 7.27 13.06 8.89
C LEU A 63 5.76 12.80 8.95
N GLN A 64 5.17 12.88 10.13
CA GLN A 64 3.75 12.71 10.31
C GLN A 64 2.94 13.80 9.60
N LEU A 65 3.29 15.08 9.80
CA LEU A 65 2.63 16.20 9.12
C LEU A 65 2.73 16.04 7.59
N ARG A 66 3.87 15.63 7.09
CA ARG A 66 4.12 15.48 5.66
C ARG A 66 3.40 14.29 5.03
N TYR A 67 3.49 13.10 5.66
CA TYR A 67 3.09 11.83 5.01
C TYR A 67 1.77 11.25 5.54
N VAL A 68 1.37 11.58 6.76
CA VAL A 68 0.08 11.15 7.31
C VAL A 68 -0.99 12.21 7.07
N TYR A 69 -0.65 13.50 7.26
CA TYR A 69 -1.58 14.61 7.05
C TYR A 69 -1.45 15.31 5.71
N PHE A 70 -0.52 14.87 4.87
CA PHE A 70 -0.30 15.35 3.49
C PHE A 70 -0.03 16.86 3.39
N LEU A 71 0.53 17.49 4.43
CA LEU A 71 0.86 18.89 4.40
C LEU A 71 2.10 19.15 3.52
N PRO A 72 2.06 20.12 2.60
CA PRO A 72 3.25 20.62 1.91
C PRO A 72 4.27 21.17 2.90
N VAL A 73 5.58 21.02 2.60
CA VAL A 73 6.65 21.44 3.51
C VAL A 73 6.57 22.95 3.82
N GLU A 74 6.15 23.76 2.85
CA GLU A 74 5.92 25.19 3.04
C GLU A 74 4.83 25.49 4.08
N ARG A 75 3.77 24.69 4.12
CA ARG A 75 2.71 24.81 5.12
C ARG A 75 3.17 24.35 6.50
N ILE A 76 4.01 23.31 6.54
CA ILE A 76 4.63 22.85 7.79
C ILE A 76 5.53 23.95 8.37
N ALA A 77 6.40 24.57 7.55
CA ALA A 77 7.23 25.67 7.97
C ALA A 77 6.38 26.85 8.52
N ARG A 78 5.34 27.24 7.78
CA ARG A 78 4.42 28.29 8.21
C ARG A 78 3.76 27.97 9.54
N LEU A 79 3.26 26.74 9.72
CA LEU A 79 2.64 26.29 10.97
C LEU A 79 3.59 26.46 12.16
N PHE A 80 4.84 26.04 12.03
CA PHE A 80 5.83 26.20 13.10
C PHE A 80 6.16 27.67 13.38
N ASN A 81 6.30 28.49 12.33
CA ASN A 81 6.57 29.91 12.48
C ASN A 81 5.41 30.67 13.17
N GLU A 82 4.15 30.34 12.83
CA GLU A 82 2.97 30.88 13.49
C GLU A 82 2.88 30.45 14.96
N CYS A 83 3.47 29.30 15.31
CA CYS A 83 3.60 28.84 16.71
C CYS A 83 4.83 29.43 17.42
N GLY A 84 5.55 30.37 16.82
CA GLY A 84 6.72 31.01 17.40
C GLY A 84 8.02 30.18 17.28
N PHE A 85 8.03 29.14 16.44
CA PHE A 85 9.22 28.33 16.18
C PHE A 85 9.73 28.62 14.77
N ASP A 86 10.75 29.46 14.66
CA ASP A 86 11.29 29.89 13.38
C ASP A 86 12.12 28.77 12.71
N VAL A 87 11.57 28.19 11.66
CA VAL A 87 12.17 27.14 10.87
C VAL A 87 11.91 27.34 9.39
N GLY A 88 13.00 27.36 8.59
CA GLY A 88 12.88 27.49 7.15
C GLY A 88 12.54 26.17 6.44
N LYS A 89 11.91 26.28 5.26
CA LYS A 89 11.61 25.14 4.38
C LYS A 89 12.85 24.28 4.10
N GLY A 90 14.01 24.90 3.77
CA GLY A 90 15.24 24.18 3.49
C GLY A 90 15.74 23.32 4.65
N THR A 91 15.53 23.78 5.88
CA THR A 91 15.85 23.01 7.09
C THR A 91 14.95 21.78 7.19
N LEU A 92 13.63 21.94 6.97
CA LEU A 92 12.68 20.82 7.00
C LEU A 92 12.97 19.82 5.88
N ASP A 93 13.24 20.27 4.65
CA ASP A 93 13.62 19.40 3.54
C ASP A 93 14.89 18.61 3.86
N GLY A 94 15.91 19.26 4.42
CA GLY A 94 17.15 18.60 4.86
C GLY A 94 16.93 17.54 5.93
N LEU A 95 16.03 17.78 6.88
CA LEU A 95 15.66 16.80 7.91
C LEU A 95 14.90 15.60 7.33
N LEU A 96 14.00 15.84 6.38
CA LEU A 96 13.28 14.75 5.67
C LEU A 96 14.25 13.86 4.88
N VAL A 97 15.24 14.43 4.19
CA VAL A 97 16.26 13.66 3.47
C VAL A 97 17.09 12.79 4.44
N LYS A 98 17.52 13.37 5.58
CA LYS A 98 18.26 12.62 6.61
C LYS A 98 17.41 11.50 7.20
N ALA A 99 16.13 11.76 7.51
CA ALA A 99 15.21 10.78 8.01
C ALA A 99 15.00 9.63 7.01
N TYR A 100 14.85 9.96 5.72
CA TYR A 100 14.75 8.97 4.65
C TYR A 100 15.97 8.04 4.62
N ALA A 101 17.18 8.59 4.68
CA ALA A 101 18.40 7.78 4.68
C ALA A 101 18.48 6.78 5.84
N LEU A 102 17.91 7.12 7.00
CA LEU A 102 17.83 6.21 8.16
C LEU A 102 16.75 5.13 7.98
N ILE A 103 15.60 5.51 7.43
CA ILE A 103 14.48 4.59 7.23
C ILE A 103 14.78 3.61 6.07
N GLN A 104 15.63 3.99 5.13
CA GLN A 104 15.96 3.19 3.95
C GLN A 104 16.45 1.77 4.30
N SER A 105 17.14 1.60 5.43
CA SER A 105 17.56 0.27 5.90
C SER A 105 16.39 -0.66 6.23
N MET A 106 15.22 -0.10 6.53
CA MET A 106 13.99 -0.87 6.81
C MET A 106 13.36 -1.41 5.53
N ASP A 107 13.60 -0.79 4.38
CA ASP A 107 13.05 -1.19 3.08
C ASP A 107 13.41 -2.64 2.75
N GLY A 108 14.69 -2.97 2.82
CA GLY A 108 15.18 -4.32 2.59
C GLY A 108 14.66 -5.34 3.61
N ALA A 109 14.52 -4.94 4.88
CA ALA A 109 13.97 -5.81 5.92
C ALA A 109 12.46 -6.08 5.69
N MET A 110 11.70 -5.07 5.28
CA MET A 110 10.29 -5.23 4.93
C MET A 110 10.11 -6.14 3.70
N LYS A 111 10.88 -5.90 2.64
CA LYS A 111 10.88 -6.78 1.46
C LYS A 111 11.17 -8.23 1.86
N LYS A 112 12.21 -8.46 2.66
CA LYS A 112 12.57 -9.79 3.14
C LYS A 112 11.42 -10.44 3.92
N ALA A 113 10.82 -9.74 4.87
CA ALA A 113 9.71 -10.25 5.66
C ALA A 113 8.49 -10.60 4.79
N ILE A 114 8.17 -9.78 3.77
CA ILE A 114 7.08 -10.08 2.82
C ILE A 114 7.36 -11.35 2.04
N LEU A 115 8.60 -11.54 1.57
CA LEU A 115 8.98 -12.71 0.79
C LEU A 115 9.08 -14.01 1.61
N GLU A 116 9.07 -13.93 2.93
CA GLU A 116 8.95 -15.07 3.83
C GLU A 116 7.49 -15.52 4.05
N ASP A 117 6.49 -14.70 3.69
CA ASP A 117 5.09 -15.10 3.76
C ASP A 117 4.73 -16.03 2.59
N THR A 118 3.88 -17.01 2.88
CA THR A 118 3.40 -17.98 1.87
C THR A 118 2.21 -17.47 1.05
N TYR A 119 1.70 -16.28 1.36
CA TYR A 119 0.61 -15.65 0.61
C TYR A 119 0.81 -14.13 0.49
N ILE A 120 1.13 -13.70 -0.72
CA ILE A 120 1.40 -12.30 -1.04
C ILE A 120 0.33 -11.78 -2.01
N ASN A 121 -0.21 -10.60 -1.72
CA ASN A 121 -0.96 -9.82 -2.70
C ASN A 121 -0.01 -8.79 -3.34
N MET A 122 -0.06 -8.67 -4.66
CA MET A 122 0.67 -7.61 -5.38
C MET A 122 -0.28 -6.82 -6.26
N ASP A 123 -0.07 -5.52 -6.30
CA ASP A 123 -0.87 -4.58 -7.09
C ASP A 123 -0.02 -3.35 -7.41
N GLU A 124 -0.37 -2.60 -8.44
CA GLU A 124 0.23 -1.31 -8.72
C GLU A 124 -0.81 -0.21 -8.83
N SER A 125 -0.42 0.99 -8.43
CA SER A 125 -1.26 2.17 -8.55
C SER A 125 -0.52 3.25 -9.34
N PHE A 126 -1.23 3.91 -10.25
CA PHE A 126 -0.62 5.01 -10.97
C PHE A 126 -0.52 6.26 -10.08
N LEU A 127 0.50 7.05 -10.31
CA LEU A 127 0.65 8.38 -9.75
C LEU A 127 1.12 9.35 -10.84
N THR A 128 0.74 10.59 -10.71
CA THR A 128 1.22 11.65 -11.60
C THR A 128 2.49 12.25 -11.02
N VAL A 129 3.57 12.17 -11.77
CA VAL A 129 4.86 12.78 -11.41
C VAL A 129 5.03 14.06 -12.21
N LEU A 130 5.39 15.14 -11.53
CA LEU A 130 5.78 16.39 -12.17
C LEU A 130 7.29 16.37 -12.41
N GLU A 131 7.67 16.46 -13.66
CA GLU A 131 9.07 16.46 -14.06
C GLU A 131 9.44 17.83 -14.63
N GLN A 132 10.64 18.30 -14.29
CA GLN A 132 11.16 19.51 -14.88
C GLN A 132 11.71 19.19 -16.26
N GLY A 133 11.30 19.94 -17.29
CA GLY A 133 11.76 19.77 -18.65
C GLY A 133 13.28 19.92 -18.78
N SER A 134 13.84 19.26 -19.79
CA SER A 134 15.24 19.44 -20.17
C SER A 134 15.46 20.86 -20.72
N ARG A 135 16.75 21.28 -20.88
CA ARG A 135 17.09 22.61 -21.44
C ARG A 135 16.44 22.94 -22.79
N SER A 136 15.97 21.94 -23.54
CA SER A 136 15.27 22.10 -24.82
C SER A 136 13.76 22.23 -24.69
N THR A 137 13.19 21.87 -23.54
CA THR A 137 11.76 21.98 -23.22
C THR A 137 11.62 22.79 -21.93
N SER A 138 11.40 24.10 -22.04
CA SER A 138 11.12 24.93 -20.88
C SER A 138 9.71 24.63 -20.36
N GLY A 139 9.61 24.07 -19.15
CA GLY A 139 8.32 23.86 -18.48
C GLY A 139 8.31 22.66 -17.55
N ILE A 140 7.26 22.58 -16.77
CA ILE A 140 6.92 21.41 -15.95
C ILE A 140 5.91 20.59 -16.75
N TYR A 141 6.20 19.31 -16.95
CA TYR A 141 5.26 18.39 -17.56
C TYR A 141 4.89 17.27 -16.57
N SER A 142 3.72 16.68 -16.78
CA SER A 142 3.28 15.55 -15.97
C SER A 142 3.48 14.25 -16.72
N SER A 143 4.04 13.26 -16.06
CA SER A 143 4.14 11.89 -16.56
C SER A 143 3.37 10.93 -15.67
N LYS A 144 2.88 9.83 -16.26
CA LYS A 144 2.33 8.72 -15.50
C LYS A 144 3.47 7.83 -15.01
N ALA A 145 3.50 7.59 -13.73
CA ALA A 145 4.39 6.64 -13.10
C ALA A 145 3.58 5.65 -12.27
N TYR A 146 4.21 4.57 -11.81
CA TYR A 146 3.55 3.55 -10.99
C TYR A 146 4.31 3.32 -9.71
N ILE A 147 3.56 3.22 -8.62
CA ILE A 147 4.02 2.70 -7.33
C ILE A 147 3.45 1.31 -7.15
N TRP A 148 4.28 0.41 -6.71
CA TRP A 148 3.93 -0.98 -6.48
C TRP A 148 3.70 -1.23 -5.00
N CYS A 149 2.82 -2.17 -4.71
CA CYS A 149 2.47 -2.60 -3.37
C CYS A 149 2.55 -4.12 -3.29
N ALA A 150 3.27 -4.61 -2.29
CA ALA A 150 3.26 -6.02 -1.92
C ALA A 150 2.78 -6.14 -0.47
N GLN A 151 1.81 -7.03 -0.23
CA GLN A 151 1.23 -7.28 1.08
C GLN A 151 1.40 -8.74 1.48
N ALA A 152 2.07 -8.99 2.60
CA ALA A 152 2.08 -10.27 3.27
C ALA A 152 0.80 -10.43 4.10
N ARG A 153 -0.02 -11.42 3.77
CA ARG A 153 -1.36 -11.59 4.36
C ARG A 153 -1.30 -12.07 5.81
N HIS A 154 -0.42 -13.02 6.12
CA HIS A 154 -0.29 -13.56 7.47
C HIS A 154 0.38 -12.58 8.43
N LEU A 155 1.35 -11.82 7.93
CA LEU A 155 2.07 -10.83 8.73
C LEU A 155 1.33 -9.49 8.85
N ASN A 156 0.28 -9.28 8.04
CA ASN A 156 -0.41 -7.98 7.87
C ASN A 156 0.57 -6.82 7.59
N LEU A 157 1.60 -7.11 6.80
CA LEU A 157 2.67 -6.18 6.45
C LEU A 157 2.49 -5.73 5.00
N VAL A 158 2.68 -4.44 4.77
CA VAL A 158 2.60 -3.82 3.43
C VAL A 158 3.91 -3.15 3.13
N HIS A 159 4.47 -3.45 1.97
CA HIS A 159 5.64 -2.79 1.42
C HIS A 159 5.28 -2.08 0.12
N MET A 160 5.52 -0.77 0.07
CA MET A 160 5.37 0.02 -1.14
C MET A 160 6.75 0.30 -1.72
N PHE A 161 6.91 0.09 -3.03
CA PHE A 161 8.17 0.33 -3.71
C PHE A 161 7.97 0.99 -5.07
N TYR A 162 9.00 1.71 -5.50
CA TYR A 162 8.98 2.50 -6.73
C TYR A 162 10.20 2.17 -7.57
N ASN A 163 9.99 1.79 -8.83
CA ASN A 163 11.07 1.52 -9.75
C ASN A 163 10.95 2.43 -10.99
N LYS A 164 11.47 3.65 -10.88
CA LYS A 164 11.52 4.66 -11.95
C LYS A 164 10.16 4.88 -12.64
N GLY A 165 9.07 4.60 -11.96
CA GLY A 165 7.72 4.72 -12.50
C GLY A 165 7.32 3.65 -13.51
N SER A 166 8.12 2.62 -13.72
CA SER A 166 7.81 1.54 -14.66
C SER A 166 6.60 0.72 -14.20
N ARG A 167 5.83 0.23 -15.18
CA ARG A 167 4.78 -0.80 -15.07
C ARG A 167 5.21 -2.11 -15.73
N GLY A 168 6.46 -2.20 -16.17
CA GLY A 168 6.98 -3.37 -16.87
C GLY A 168 7.15 -4.58 -15.96
N LYS A 169 7.26 -5.75 -16.59
CA LYS A 169 7.44 -7.03 -15.90
C LYS A 169 8.73 -7.08 -15.07
N GLU A 170 9.73 -6.33 -15.46
CA GLU A 170 11.00 -6.24 -14.76
C GLU A 170 10.84 -5.79 -13.30
N VAL A 171 9.89 -4.92 -13.02
CA VAL A 171 9.64 -4.44 -11.64
C VAL A 171 9.20 -5.58 -10.73
N PHE A 172 8.31 -6.41 -11.25
CA PHE A 172 7.82 -7.58 -10.55
C PHE A 172 8.92 -8.66 -10.42
N THR A 173 9.64 -8.98 -11.50
CA THR A 173 10.70 -10.02 -11.48
C THR A 173 11.91 -9.62 -10.62
N ASP A 174 12.22 -8.32 -10.51
CA ASP A 174 13.24 -7.81 -9.59
C ASP A 174 12.79 -7.87 -8.12
N TYR A 175 11.48 -7.83 -7.89
CA TYR A 175 10.94 -7.90 -6.54
C TYR A 175 10.80 -9.34 -6.05
N LEU A 176 10.14 -10.21 -6.81
CA LEU A 176 9.85 -11.60 -6.47
C LEU A 176 10.96 -12.51 -6.99
N PRO A 177 11.71 -13.19 -6.12
CA PRO A 177 12.74 -14.13 -6.57
C PRO A 177 12.11 -15.40 -7.16
N GLY A 178 12.75 -15.99 -8.16
CA GLY A 178 12.29 -17.26 -8.77
C GLY A 178 12.24 -18.44 -7.79
N SER A 179 12.92 -18.33 -6.64
CA SER A 179 12.87 -19.32 -5.56
C SER A 179 11.68 -19.14 -4.62
N TYR A 180 10.78 -18.16 -4.86
CA TYR A 180 9.62 -17.93 -4.02
C TYR A 180 8.69 -19.15 -4.04
N ARG A 181 8.21 -19.52 -2.83
CA ARG A 181 7.29 -20.64 -2.62
C ARG A 181 6.03 -20.15 -1.94
N GLY A 182 4.94 -20.18 -2.64
CA GLY A 182 3.66 -19.76 -2.09
C GLY A 182 2.72 -19.18 -3.13
N ALA A 183 1.62 -18.63 -2.68
CA ALA A 183 0.62 -18.01 -3.54
C ALA A 183 0.89 -16.52 -3.73
N VAL A 184 0.81 -16.05 -4.98
CA VAL A 184 0.87 -14.62 -5.31
C VAL A 184 -0.44 -14.23 -5.98
N GLN A 185 -1.23 -13.42 -5.31
CA GLN A 185 -2.47 -12.90 -5.87
C GLN A 185 -2.26 -11.51 -6.48
N THR A 186 -2.64 -11.36 -7.75
CA THR A 186 -2.52 -10.12 -8.51
C THR A 186 -3.82 -9.77 -9.21
N ASP A 187 -3.83 -8.67 -9.94
CA ASP A 187 -4.84 -8.40 -10.98
C ASP A 187 -4.58 -9.26 -12.25
N GLY A 188 -5.31 -8.98 -13.31
CA GLY A 188 -5.16 -9.68 -14.60
C GLY A 188 -4.07 -9.11 -15.51
N LEU A 189 -3.17 -8.25 -15.02
CA LEU A 189 -2.11 -7.65 -15.84
C LEU A 189 -1.19 -8.71 -16.43
N VAL A 190 -0.92 -8.59 -17.73
CA VAL A 190 -0.12 -9.57 -18.49
C VAL A 190 1.28 -9.78 -17.90
N SER A 191 1.87 -8.73 -17.29
CA SER A 191 3.19 -8.80 -16.68
C SER A 191 3.30 -9.87 -15.59
N TYR A 192 2.21 -10.17 -14.88
CA TYR A 192 2.20 -11.16 -13.80
C TYR A 192 2.13 -12.61 -14.28
N ARG A 193 1.85 -12.84 -15.58
CA ARG A 193 1.85 -14.21 -16.15
C ARG A 193 3.22 -14.87 -16.13
N GLU A 194 4.29 -14.09 -15.94
CA GLU A 194 5.63 -14.65 -15.73
C GLU A 194 5.69 -15.61 -14.52
N ILE A 195 4.77 -15.45 -13.52
CA ILE A 195 4.68 -16.38 -12.36
C ILE A 195 4.26 -17.79 -12.80
N GLU A 196 3.53 -17.90 -13.90
CA GLU A 196 3.05 -19.18 -14.44
C GLU A 196 4.14 -19.90 -15.28
N GLY A 197 5.30 -19.24 -15.46
CA GLY A 197 6.41 -19.74 -16.26
C GLY A 197 7.43 -20.55 -15.46
N GLU A 198 8.40 -21.11 -16.18
CA GLU A 198 9.47 -21.95 -15.61
C GLU A 198 10.35 -21.21 -14.58
N GLY A 199 10.35 -19.86 -14.60
CA GLY A 199 11.09 -19.03 -13.66
C GLY A 199 10.59 -19.11 -12.20
N TYR A 200 9.38 -19.62 -11.97
CA TYR A 200 8.73 -19.69 -10.67
C TYR A 200 8.08 -21.06 -10.40
N PRO A 201 8.85 -22.14 -10.39
CA PRO A 201 8.32 -23.51 -10.39
C PRO A 201 7.48 -23.86 -9.14
N ASP A 202 7.73 -23.18 -8.03
CA ASP A 202 7.06 -23.44 -6.75
C ASP A 202 6.03 -22.36 -6.36
N ALA A 203 5.81 -21.36 -7.21
CA ALA A 203 4.84 -20.30 -6.97
C ALA A 203 3.48 -20.63 -7.59
N ILE A 204 2.41 -20.22 -6.91
CA ILE A 204 1.03 -20.37 -7.39
C ILE A 204 0.48 -18.97 -7.73
N HIS A 205 0.18 -18.72 -8.99
CA HIS A 205 -0.47 -17.48 -9.41
C HIS A 205 -1.97 -17.53 -9.14
N LEU A 206 -2.50 -16.52 -8.48
CA LEU A 206 -3.92 -16.35 -8.20
C LEU A 206 -4.39 -15.01 -8.76
N THR A 207 -5.47 -15.03 -9.53
CA THR A 207 -6.06 -13.80 -10.08
C THR A 207 -7.16 -13.28 -9.13
N CYS A 208 -7.20 -11.98 -8.95
CA CYS A 208 -8.13 -11.33 -8.04
C CYS A 208 -9.54 -11.22 -8.64
N TRP A 209 -10.52 -11.87 -8.03
CA TRP A 209 -11.93 -11.79 -8.44
C TRP A 209 -12.53 -10.38 -8.35
N GLN A 210 -12.02 -9.50 -7.50
CA GLN A 210 -12.50 -8.11 -7.42
C GLN A 210 -12.09 -7.31 -8.67
N HIS A 211 -10.87 -7.54 -9.18
CA HIS A 211 -10.43 -6.93 -10.43
C HIS A 211 -11.25 -7.47 -11.60
N CYS A 212 -11.37 -8.78 -11.72
CA CYS A 212 -12.21 -9.41 -12.74
C CYS A 212 -13.66 -8.88 -12.70
N LYS A 213 -14.26 -8.75 -11.52
CA LYS A 213 -15.60 -8.18 -11.37
C LYS A 213 -15.67 -6.72 -11.84
N ARG A 214 -14.63 -5.92 -11.56
CA ARG A 214 -14.56 -4.52 -11.99
C ARG A 214 -14.55 -4.40 -13.50
N ASP A 215 -13.73 -5.24 -14.16
CA ASP A 215 -13.65 -5.26 -15.62
C ASP A 215 -15.02 -5.55 -16.27
N PHE A 216 -15.78 -6.52 -15.73
CA PHE A 216 -17.15 -6.75 -16.18
C PHE A 216 -18.12 -5.61 -15.88
N LEU A 217 -17.94 -4.89 -14.77
CA LEU A 217 -18.76 -3.71 -14.42
C LEU A 217 -18.52 -2.54 -15.35
N ASP A 218 -17.31 -2.40 -15.90
CA ASP A 218 -16.95 -1.33 -16.83
C ASP A 218 -17.60 -1.52 -18.20
N ILE A 219 -18.10 -2.72 -18.52
CA ILE A 219 -18.91 -3.02 -19.72
C ILE A 219 -20.38 -2.64 -19.44
N LYS A 220 -20.69 -1.34 -19.49
CA LYS A 220 -21.93 -0.74 -18.96
C LYS A 220 -23.23 -1.28 -19.55
N GLU A 221 -23.26 -1.64 -20.84
CA GLU A 221 -24.49 -1.98 -21.57
C GLU A 221 -24.68 -3.49 -21.82
N SER A 222 -23.79 -4.35 -21.30
CA SER A 222 -23.85 -5.78 -21.51
C SER A 222 -24.68 -6.47 -20.42
N GLU A 223 -25.78 -7.11 -20.82
CA GLU A 223 -26.55 -7.97 -19.91
C GLU A 223 -25.77 -9.22 -19.51
N ASP A 224 -24.95 -9.75 -20.42
CA ASP A 224 -24.08 -10.89 -20.12
C ASP A 224 -23.05 -10.55 -19.05
N ALA A 225 -22.43 -9.37 -19.12
CA ALA A 225 -21.52 -8.88 -18.09
C ALA A 225 -22.25 -8.76 -16.73
N ARG A 226 -23.46 -8.21 -16.71
CA ARG A 226 -24.27 -8.12 -15.49
C ARG A 226 -24.62 -9.49 -14.92
N ARG A 227 -24.90 -10.48 -15.77
CA ARG A 227 -25.16 -11.87 -15.33
C ARG A 227 -23.93 -12.49 -14.67
N ILE A 228 -22.75 -12.32 -15.25
CA ILE A 228 -21.47 -12.80 -14.69
C ILE A 228 -21.20 -12.13 -13.33
N VAL A 229 -21.34 -10.79 -13.24
CA VAL A 229 -21.18 -10.05 -11.98
C VAL A 229 -22.11 -10.54 -10.88
N ARG A 230 -23.39 -10.87 -11.22
CA ARG A 230 -24.30 -11.48 -10.24
C ARG A 230 -23.78 -12.82 -9.69
N LYS A 231 -23.15 -13.63 -10.51
CA LYS A 231 -22.55 -14.90 -10.07
C LYS A 231 -21.29 -14.69 -9.21
N ILE A 232 -20.44 -13.75 -9.58
CA ILE A 232 -19.28 -13.36 -8.74
C ILE A 232 -19.77 -12.83 -7.38
N ASN A 233 -20.80 -12.00 -7.36
CA ASN A 233 -21.39 -11.52 -6.11
C ASN A 233 -21.95 -12.66 -5.24
N LYS A 234 -22.47 -13.73 -5.87
CA LYS A 234 -22.95 -14.92 -5.13
C LYS A 234 -21.80 -15.64 -4.42
N LEU A 235 -20.59 -15.71 -5.04
CA LEU A 235 -19.39 -16.23 -4.36
C LEU A 235 -19.10 -15.43 -3.09
N TYR A 236 -19.03 -14.10 -3.19
CA TYR A 236 -18.77 -13.23 -2.04
C TYR A 236 -19.86 -13.31 -0.97
N GLN A 237 -21.13 -13.39 -1.36
CA GLN A 237 -22.23 -13.58 -0.41
C GLN A 237 -22.12 -14.89 0.36
N LYS A 238 -21.70 -15.96 -0.30
CA LYS A 238 -21.45 -17.24 0.35
C LYS A 238 -20.24 -17.17 1.28
N ASP A 239 -19.15 -16.57 0.82
CA ASP A 239 -17.93 -16.38 1.60
C ASP A 239 -18.19 -15.53 2.86
N HIS A 240 -19.01 -14.48 2.74
CA HIS A 240 -19.37 -13.60 3.86
C HIS A 240 -20.24 -14.29 4.95
N ARG A 241 -20.85 -15.44 4.63
CA ARG A 241 -21.58 -16.23 5.63
C ARG A 241 -20.67 -17.01 6.57
N MET A 242 -19.42 -17.16 6.20
CA MET A 242 -18.42 -17.78 7.07
C MET A 242 -18.14 -16.81 8.23
N GLY A 243 -18.34 -17.29 9.45
CA GLY A 243 -18.04 -16.51 10.63
C GLY A 243 -16.54 -16.38 10.85
N GLU A 244 -16.10 -15.28 11.44
CA GLU A 244 -14.67 -15.02 11.79
C GLU A 244 -14.08 -16.12 12.68
N LYS A 245 -14.93 -16.92 13.36
CA LYS A 245 -14.53 -17.98 14.29
C LYS A 245 -14.52 -19.38 13.67
N TRP A 246 -14.75 -19.50 12.36
CA TRP A 246 -14.71 -20.82 11.74
C TRP A 246 -13.28 -21.33 11.66
N ALA A 247 -13.11 -22.63 11.96
CA ALA A 247 -11.82 -23.30 11.79
C ALA A 247 -11.44 -23.32 10.30
N PRO A 248 -10.15 -23.23 9.94
CA PRO A 248 -9.68 -23.22 8.55
C PRO A 248 -10.20 -24.40 7.74
N GLU A 249 -10.24 -25.60 8.32
CA GLU A 249 -10.69 -26.83 7.68
C GLU A 249 -12.17 -26.72 7.26
N LYS A 250 -13.02 -26.18 8.14
CA LYS A 250 -14.43 -25.94 7.86
C LYS A 250 -14.63 -24.89 6.76
N ILE A 251 -13.78 -23.87 6.71
CA ILE A 251 -13.79 -22.88 5.63
C ILE A 251 -13.48 -23.54 4.29
N VAL A 252 -12.46 -24.39 4.25
CA VAL A 252 -12.05 -25.13 3.05
C VAL A 252 -13.20 -26.04 2.58
N GLU A 253 -13.76 -26.85 3.48
CA GLU A 253 -14.86 -27.77 3.18
C GLU A 253 -16.06 -27.00 2.59
N TYR A 254 -16.48 -25.93 3.25
CA TYR A 254 -17.59 -25.11 2.79
C TYR A 254 -17.33 -24.47 1.42
N ARG A 255 -16.12 -23.98 1.18
CA ARG A 255 -15.73 -23.44 -0.14
C ARG A 255 -15.72 -24.49 -1.22
N GLN A 256 -15.25 -25.70 -0.92
CA GLN A 256 -15.27 -26.83 -1.85
C GLN A 256 -16.68 -27.26 -2.23
N GLU A 257 -17.66 -27.09 -1.34
CA GLU A 257 -19.07 -27.39 -1.62
C GLU A 257 -19.70 -26.36 -2.56
N TYR A 258 -19.58 -25.06 -2.26
CA TYR A 258 -20.36 -24.06 -2.98
C TYR A 258 -19.64 -23.40 -4.18
N ALA A 259 -18.31 -23.32 -4.17
CA ALA A 259 -17.61 -22.55 -5.18
C ALA A 259 -17.51 -23.25 -6.55
N PRO A 260 -17.20 -24.56 -6.66
CA PRO A 260 -17.06 -25.23 -7.93
C PRO A 260 -18.29 -25.13 -8.86
N PRO A 261 -19.54 -25.35 -8.38
CA PRO A 261 -20.71 -25.19 -9.25
C PRO A 261 -20.89 -23.75 -9.74
N ILE A 262 -20.57 -22.74 -8.91
CA ILE A 262 -20.66 -21.34 -9.34
C ILE A 262 -19.57 -21.01 -10.37
N PHE A 263 -18.34 -21.51 -10.19
CA PHE A 263 -17.29 -21.35 -11.19
C PHE A 263 -17.67 -21.99 -12.52
N LYS A 264 -18.27 -23.17 -12.50
CA LYS A 264 -18.75 -23.83 -13.71
C LYS A 264 -19.84 -23.04 -14.43
N GLU A 265 -20.76 -22.43 -13.69
CA GLU A 265 -21.76 -21.54 -14.26
C GLU A 265 -21.12 -20.31 -14.91
N ILE A 266 -20.14 -19.66 -14.26
CA ILE A 266 -19.42 -18.53 -14.81
C ILE A 266 -18.66 -18.91 -16.08
N GLU A 267 -17.94 -20.04 -16.05
CA GLU A 267 -17.21 -20.57 -17.21
C GLU A 267 -18.15 -20.79 -18.41
N ASN A 268 -19.29 -21.41 -18.18
CA ASN A 268 -20.28 -21.65 -19.23
C ASN A 268 -20.83 -20.32 -19.80
N MET A 269 -21.13 -19.35 -18.96
CA MET A 269 -21.58 -18.03 -19.41
C MET A 269 -20.51 -17.34 -20.28
N ILE A 270 -19.23 -17.43 -19.91
CA ILE A 270 -18.14 -16.86 -20.70
C ILE A 270 -18.05 -17.57 -22.05
N LYS A 271 -18.14 -18.90 -22.09
CA LYS A 271 -18.13 -19.67 -23.34
C LYS A 271 -19.31 -19.31 -24.25
N GLU A 272 -20.50 -19.12 -23.69
CA GLU A 272 -21.69 -18.67 -24.44
C GLU A 272 -21.46 -17.29 -25.07
N VAL A 273 -20.85 -16.35 -24.32
CA VAL A 273 -20.55 -15.02 -24.84
C VAL A 273 -19.52 -15.05 -25.96
N LEU A 274 -18.44 -15.83 -25.77
CA LEU A 274 -17.38 -15.98 -26.76
C LEU A 274 -17.82 -16.68 -28.04
N ALA A 275 -18.88 -17.48 -27.99
CA ALA A 275 -19.45 -18.15 -29.14
C ALA A 275 -20.41 -17.25 -29.95
N LYS A 276 -20.81 -16.07 -29.43
CA LYS A 276 -21.62 -15.10 -30.15
C LYS A 276 -20.78 -14.44 -31.25
N PRO A 277 -21.32 -14.26 -32.48
CA PRO A 277 -20.61 -13.51 -33.50
C PRO A 277 -20.38 -12.07 -33.03
N THR A 278 -19.17 -11.61 -33.22
CA THR A 278 -18.81 -10.20 -33.03
C THR A 278 -19.52 -9.36 -34.10
N THR A 279 -20.50 -8.58 -33.68
CA THR A 279 -21.16 -7.57 -34.55
C THR A 279 -20.28 -6.34 -34.69
#